data_4eb51c58bd5457abfc3fe355b20f5b59
#
_entry.id   4eb51c58bd5457abfc3fe355b20f5b59
#
_cell.length_a   1.000
_cell.length_b   1.000
_cell.length_c   1.000
_cell.angle_alpha   90.00
_cell.angle_beta   90.00
_cell.angle_gamma   90.00
#
_symmetry.space_group_name_H-M   'P 1'
#
loop_
_entity.id
_entity.type
_entity.pdbx_description
1 polymer ?
#
loop_
_entity_poly.entity_id
_entity_poly.type
_entity_poly.pdbx_seq_one_letter_code
_entity_poly.pdbx_strand_id
1 'polypeptide(L)'
;MLVNAAGCGVFGPFAEADRKKLLASAQLNSLALTGMCHASLPYMHTGSSIINMGSNSAWQPVPYQAVYGASKSYVLSLSRALGRELRPQGIHVMCVCPGWIKTEFQQVAHHDEYIRYVDKWYGPDEVAAQAMQDLKKKKSVSILGHPVRRQVRLVKLLPVDTVMDIWCKQQGIE
;
A
#
# COMPACT_ATOMS: atom_id res chain seq x y z
N MET A 1 -10.73 3.00 17.01
CA MET A 1 -9.78 2.65 15.95
C MET A 1 -10.44 2.83 14.60
N LEU A 2 -9.74 3.46 13.63
CA LEU A 2 -10.13 3.55 12.22
C LEU A 2 -9.26 2.60 11.40
N VAL A 3 -9.87 1.84 10.47
CA VAL A 3 -9.14 0.99 9.50
C VAL A 3 -9.59 1.35 8.10
N ASN A 4 -8.70 1.95 7.31
CA ASN A 4 -8.92 2.28 5.90
C ASN A 4 -8.36 1.15 5.03
N ALA A 5 -9.20 0.16 4.70
CA ALA A 5 -8.80 -1.01 3.92
C ALA A 5 -9.38 -1.04 2.50
N ALA A 6 -10.33 -0.17 2.18
CA ALA A 6 -10.88 -0.05 0.83
C ALA A 6 -9.79 0.37 -0.17
N GLY A 7 -9.79 -0.24 -1.34
CA GLY A 7 -8.83 0.08 -2.39
C GLY A 7 -9.03 -0.76 -3.64
N CYS A 8 -8.59 -0.25 -4.77
CA CYS A 8 -8.58 -0.97 -6.03
C CYS A 8 -7.33 -0.62 -6.84
N GLY A 9 -7.04 -1.40 -7.86
CA GLY A 9 -5.93 -1.19 -8.80
C GLY A 9 -6.40 -1.29 -10.24
N VAL A 10 -5.66 -0.67 -11.14
CA VAL A 10 -5.76 -0.85 -12.58
C VAL A 10 -4.37 -1.17 -13.07
N PHE A 11 -4.19 -2.36 -13.64
CA PHE A 11 -2.91 -2.88 -14.10
C PHE A 11 -2.93 -2.96 -15.64
N GLY A 12 -1.80 -2.69 -16.25
CA GLY A 12 -1.63 -2.68 -17.68
C GLY A 12 -1.01 -1.39 -18.21
N PRO A 13 -0.83 -1.29 -19.57
CA PRO A 13 -0.29 -0.10 -20.20
C PRO A 13 -1.14 1.14 -19.88
N PHE A 14 -0.50 2.19 -19.39
CA PHE A 14 -1.21 3.40 -18.98
C PHE A 14 -2.04 4.04 -20.11
N ALA A 15 -1.51 3.99 -21.33
CA ALA A 15 -2.18 4.57 -22.51
C ALA A 15 -3.46 3.83 -22.92
N GLU A 16 -3.58 2.54 -22.59
CA GLU A 16 -4.71 1.67 -22.92
C GLU A 16 -5.74 1.58 -21.80
N ALA A 17 -5.38 2.03 -20.60
CA ALA A 17 -6.22 1.91 -19.44
C ALA A 17 -7.45 2.80 -19.49
N ASP A 18 -8.58 2.30 -19.02
CA ASP A 18 -9.81 3.10 -18.88
C ASP A 18 -9.57 4.27 -17.92
N ARG A 19 -9.65 5.49 -18.45
CA ARG A 19 -9.46 6.73 -17.70
C ARG A 19 -10.38 6.82 -16.46
N LYS A 20 -11.62 6.36 -16.55
CA LYS A 20 -12.57 6.42 -15.44
C LYS A 20 -12.12 5.49 -14.32
N LYS A 21 -11.67 4.28 -14.64
CA LYS A 21 -11.13 3.32 -13.66
C LYS A 21 -9.84 3.84 -13.01
N LEU A 22 -8.92 4.44 -13.79
CA LEU A 22 -7.69 5.06 -13.25
C LEU A 22 -8.01 6.16 -12.24
N LEU A 23 -8.90 7.10 -12.61
CA LEU A 23 -9.29 8.20 -11.73
C LEU A 23 -10.04 7.71 -10.49
N ALA A 24 -10.97 6.75 -10.64
CA ALA A 24 -11.67 6.14 -9.52
C ALA A 24 -10.71 5.43 -8.54
N SER A 25 -9.69 4.74 -9.07
CA SER A 25 -8.66 4.12 -8.24
C SER A 25 -7.86 5.15 -7.43
N ALA A 26 -7.41 6.24 -8.07
CA ALA A 26 -6.71 7.33 -7.37
C ALA A 26 -7.61 7.99 -6.32
N GLN A 27 -8.86 8.23 -6.66
CA GLN A 27 -9.85 8.84 -5.77
C GLN A 27 -10.14 7.98 -4.54
N LEU A 28 -10.38 6.68 -4.73
CA LEU A 28 -10.63 5.76 -3.63
C LEU A 28 -9.38 5.58 -2.73
N ASN A 29 -8.24 5.25 -3.36
CA ASN A 29 -7.04 4.91 -2.61
C ASN A 29 -6.40 6.09 -1.87
N SER A 30 -6.58 7.33 -2.38
CA SER A 30 -5.91 8.52 -1.84
C SER A 30 -6.88 9.52 -1.23
N LEU A 31 -7.80 10.08 -2.03
CA LEU A 31 -8.66 11.17 -1.58
C LEU A 31 -9.70 10.71 -0.54
N ALA A 32 -10.38 9.60 -0.79
CA ALA A 32 -11.35 9.05 0.17
C ALA A 32 -10.68 8.66 1.48
N LEU A 33 -9.51 8.00 1.42
CA LEU A 33 -8.72 7.67 2.61
C LEU A 33 -8.34 8.93 3.40
N THR A 34 -7.90 9.98 2.71
CA THR A 34 -7.56 11.27 3.36
C THR A 34 -8.79 11.87 4.05
N GLY A 35 -9.94 11.90 3.36
CA GLY A 35 -11.20 12.36 3.92
C GLY A 35 -11.61 11.58 5.17
N MET A 36 -11.50 10.25 5.14
CA MET A 36 -11.79 9.39 6.29
C MET A 36 -10.85 9.64 7.47
N CYS A 37 -9.55 9.78 7.21
CA CYS A 37 -8.60 10.14 8.27
C CYS A 37 -8.98 11.48 8.91
N HIS A 38 -9.23 12.52 8.11
CA HIS A 38 -9.57 13.86 8.62
C HIS A 38 -10.90 13.85 9.37
N ALA A 39 -11.96 13.28 8.80
CA ALA A 39 -13.29 13.24 9.40
C ALA A 39 -13.36 12.43 10.71
N SER A 40 -12.43 11.50 10.92
CA SER A 40 -12.38 10.70 12.14
C SER A 40 -11.71 11.41 13.33
N LEU A 41 -10.89 12.44 13.08
CA LEU A 41 -10.09 13.09 14.14
C LEU A 41 -10.92 13.64 15.30
N PRO A 42 -12.08 14.29 15.09
CA PRO A 42 -12.90 14.79 16.20
C PRO A 42 -13.41 13.71 17.17
N TYR A 43 -13.41 12.43 16.72
CA TYR A 43 -13.87 11.29 17.50
C TYR A 43 -12.72 10.47 18.10
N MET A 44 -11.48 10.94 17.91
CA MET A 44 -10.29 10.26 18.42
C MET A 44 -9.77 10.91 19.71
N HIS A 45 -9.18 10.11 20.56
CA HIS A 45 -8.59 10.47 21.84
C HIS A 45 -7.29 9.72 22.06
N THR A 46 -6.59 10.03 23.13
CA THR A 46 -5.39 9.31 23.56
C THR A 46 -5.62 7.79 23.58
N GLY A 47 -4.74 7.04 22.95
CA GLY A 47 -4.87 5.60 22.77
C GLY A 47 -5.58 5.16 21.48
N SER A 48 -6.23 6.11 20.76
CA SER A 48 -6.81 5.81 19.45
C SER A 48 -5.75 5.45 18.40
N SER A 49 -6.17 4.72 17.36
CA SER A 49 -5.27 4.31 16.28
C SER A 49 -5.95 4.42 14.90
N ILE A 50 -5.16 4.81 13.90
CA ILE A 50 -5.50 4.78 12.48
C ILE A 50 -4.62 3.74 11.79
N ILE A 51 -5.22 2.82 11.05
CA ILE A 51 -4.54 1.84 10.22
C ILE A 51 -4.90 2.11 8.76
N ASN A 52 -3.92 2.43 7.94
CA ASN A 52 -4.09 2.68 6.52
C ASN A 52 -3.48 1.52 5.71
N MET A 53 -4.22 0.98 4.73
CA MET A 53 -3.75 -0.10 3.88
C MET A 53 -2.91 0.45 2.72
N GLY A 54 -1.59 0.38 2.90
CA GLY A 54 -0.59 0.62 1.87
C GLY A 54 -0.36 -0.59 0.96
N SER A 55 0.88 -0.79 0.54
CA SER A 55 1.38 -1.93 -0.25
C SER A 55 2.91 -1.93 -0.22
N ASN A 56 3.55 -3.06 -0.58
CA ASN A 56 4.97 -3.08 -0.88
C ASN A 56 5.32 -2.20 -2.11
N SER A 57 4.39 -2.00 -3.04
CA SER A 57 4.52 -1.07 -4.17
C SER A 57 4.63 0.41 -3.76
N ALA A 58 4.37 0.74 -2.50
CA ALA A 58 4.54 2.10 -1.97
C ALA A 58 6.01 2.57 -1.90
N TRP A 59 6.96 1.69 -2.11
CA TRP A 59 8.38 1.97 -1.91
C TRP A 59 9.15 2.24 -3.19
N GLN A 60 8.51 2.04 -4.35
CA GLN A 60 9.11 2.20 -5.67
C GLN A 60 8.04 2.58 -6.70
N PRO A 61 8.41 3.25 -7.80
CA PRO A 61 7.56 3.30 -8.98
C PRO A 61 7.36 1.89 -9.54
N VAL A 62 6.15 1.61 -10.01
CA VAL A 62 5.81 0.28 -10.53
C VAL A 62 5.23 0.44 -11.93
N PRO A 63 6.03 0.23 -13.00
CA PRO A 63 5.53 0.19 -14.38
C PRO A 63 4.34 -0.76 -14.51
N TYR A 64 3.39 -0.43 -15.37
CA TYR A 64 2.11 -1.14 -15.56
C TYR A 64 1.17 -1.16 -14.35
N GLN A 65 1.54 -0.45 -13.27
CA GLN A 65 0.72 -0.20 -12.08
C GLN A 65 0.89 1.26 -11.61
N ALA A 66 1.14 2.19 -12.53
CA ALA A 66 1.60 3.54 -12.22
C ALA A 66 0.69 4.27 -11.20
N VAL A 67 -0.63 4.33 -11.46
CA VAL A 67 -1.58 5.00 -10.56
C VAL A 67 -1.70 4.27 -9.22
N TYR A 68 -1.73 2.93 -9.25
CA TYR A 68 -1.79 2.14 -8.02
C TYR A 68 -0.55 2.36 -7.15
N GLY A 69 0.65 2.18 -7.70
CA GLY A 69 1.91 2.39 -6.99
C GLY A 69 2.02 3.80 -6.41
N ALA A 70 1.68 4.83 -7.23
CA ALA A 70 1.66 6.22 -6.79
C ALA A 70 0.67 6.44 -5.64
N SER A 71 -0.55 5.89 -5.71
CA SER A 71 -1.54 6.00 -4.65
C SER A 71 -1.07 5.33 -3.35
N LYS A 72 -0.39 4.18 -3.43
CA LYS A 72 0.13 3.50 -2.24
C LYS A 72 1.35 4.21 -1.64
N SER A 73 2.17 4.86 -2.46
CA SER A 73 3.24 5.77 -2.00
C SER A 73 2.66 6.99 -1.27
N TYR A 74 1.58 7.57 -1.81
CA TYR A 74 0.81 8.62 -1.13
C TYR A 74 0.33 8.16 0.25
N VAL A 75 -0.33 6.99 0.35
CA VAL A 75 -0.84 6.44 1.61
C VAL A 75 0.29 6.24 2.63
N LEU A 76 1.43 5.70 2.21
CA LEU A 76 2.58 5.50 3.10
C LEU A 76 3.13 6.84 3.62
N SER A 77 3.30 7.82 2.73
CA SER A 77 3.80 9.15 3.08
C SER A 77 2.84 9.88 4.03
N LEU A 78 1.56 9.94 3.67
CA LEU A 78 0.51 10.53 4.51
C LEU A 78 0.45 9.89 5.89
N SER A 79 0.45 8.56 5.97
CA SER A 79 0.38 7.85 7.26
C SER A 79 1.55 8.17 8.18
N ARG A 80 2.75 8.34 7.62
CA ARG A 80 3.95 8.72 8.39
C ARG A 80 3.88 10.14 8.89
N ALA A 81 3.44 11.07 8.03
CA ALA A 81 3.28 12.49 8.40
C ALA A 81 2.24 12.63 9.50
N LEU A 82 1.03 12.08 9.30
CA LEU A 82 -0.04 12.09 10.31
C LEU A 82 0.41 11.44 11.63
N GLY A 83 1.14 10.34 11.56
CA GLY A 83 1.65 9.68 12.76
C GLY A 83 2.60 10.57 13.57
N ARG A 84 3.33 11.46 12.91
CA ARG A 84 4.18 12.45 13.58
C ARG A 84 3.37 13.59 14.17
N GLU A 85 2.41 14.13 13.41
CA GLU A 85 1.54 15.26 13.81
C GLU A 85 0.62 14.88 14.99
N LEU A 86 0.05 13.66 14.96
CA LEU A 86 -0.93 13.21 15.95
C LEU A 86 -0.30 12.57 17.21
N ARG A 87 1.01 12.36 17.18
CA ARG A 87 1.73 11.77 18.32
C ARG A 87 1.55 12.54 19.64
N PRO A 88 1.59 13.89 19.68
CA PRO A 88 1.36 14.65 20.92
C PRO A 88 -0.03 14.44 21.51
N GLN A 89 -1.02 14.09 20.69
CA GLN A 89 -2.40 13.77 21.10
C GLN A 89 -2.56 12.31 21.56
N GLY A 90 -1.50 11.53 21.52
CA GLY A 90 -1.53 10.11 21.87
C GLY A 90 -2.24 9.22 20.85
N ILE A 91 -2.47 9.71 19.64
CA ILE A 91 -3.07 8.94 18.53
C ILE A 91 -1.95 8.28 17.72
N HIS A 92 -2.09 6.97 17.48
CA HIS A 92 -1.11 6.20 16.71
C HIS A 92 -1.59 5.98 15.27
N VAL A 93 -0.72 6.23 14.29
CA VAL A 93 -1.01 5.96 12.86
C VAL A 93 -0.03 4.92 12.34
N MET A 94 -0.56 3.88 11.71
CA MET A 94 0.23 2.79 11.12
C MET A 94 -0.18 2.57 9.66
N CYS A 95 0.81 2.40 8.78
CA CYS A 95 0.61 1.94 7.41
C CYS A 95 0.94 0.46 7.33
N VAL A 96 0.00 -0.36 6.86
CA VAL A 96 0.22 -1.78 6.58
C VAL A 96 0.63 -1.92 5.12
N CYS A 97 1.83 -2.43 4.86
CA CYS A 97 2.41 -2.56 3.53
C CYS A 97 2.65 -4.04 3.20
N PRO A 98 1.61 -4.79 2.83
CA PRO A 98 1.75 -6.20 2.47
C PRO A 98 2.37 -6.38 1.10
N GLY A 99 2.87 -7.60 0.85
CA GLY A 99 3.10 -8.10 -0.49
C GLY A 99 1.79 -8.60 -1.14
N TRP A 100 1.87 -9.69 -1.88
CA TRP A 100 0.72 -10.29 -2.53
C TRP A 100 -0.20 -10.99 -1.52
N ILE A 101 -1.50 -10.65 -1.54
CA ILE A 101 -2.50 -11.24 -0.64
C ILE A 101 -3.55 -11.96 -1.47
N LYS A 102 -3.94 -13.17 -1.06
CA LYS A 102 -5.04 -13.93 -1.67
C LYS A 102 -6.38 -13.29 -1.31
N THR A 103 -6.88 -12.40 -2.16
CA THR A 103 -8.15 -11.68 -2.01
C THR A 103 -8.80 -11.49 -3.39
N GLU A 104 -10.02 -10.99 -3.42
CA GLU A 104 -10.74 -10.65 -4.66
C GLU A 104 -10.11 -9.46 -5.42
N PHE A 105 -9.16 -8.75 -4.80
CA PHE A 105 -8.47 -7.61 -5.40
C PHE A 105 -7.84 -7.95 -6.76
N GLN A 106 -7.28 -9.15 -6.92
CA GLN A 106 -6.63 -9.60 -8.16
C GLN A 106 -7.61 -9.68 -9.33
N GLN A 107 -8.84 -10.13 -9.07
CA GLN A 107 -9.88 -10.24 -10.10
C GLN A 107 -10.31 -8.85 -10.59
N VAL A 108 -10.44 -7.89 -9.66
CA VAL A 108 -10.82 -6.51 -10.00
C VAL A 108 -9.70 -5.76 -10.72
N ALA A 109 -8.45 -6.07 -10.43
CA ALA A 109 -7.28 -5.41 -11.01
C ALA A 109 -6.85 -5.97 -12.37
N HIS A 110 -7.52 -7.01 -12.90
CA HIS A 110 -7.10 -7.76 -14.10
C HIS A 110 -5.63 -8.19 -14.04
N HIS A 111 -5.26 -8.70 -12.90
CA HIS A 111 -3.89 -8.97 -12.49
C HIS A 111 -3.16 -9.95 -13.42
N ASP A 112 -3.84 -11.01 -13.88
CA ASP A 112 -3.21 -12.14 -14.55
C ASP A 112 -2.67 -11.83 -15.97
N GLU A 113 -3.10 -10.73 -16.56
CA GLU A 113 -2.61 -10.31 -17.89
C GLU A 113 -1.20 -9.70 -17.83
N TYR A 114 -0.88 -8.97 -16.76
CA TYR A 114 0.34 -8.16 -16.66
C TYR A 114 1.25 -8.54 -15.49
N ILE A 115 0.78 -9.37 -14.58
CA ILE A 115 1.55 -9.82 -13.43
C ILE A 115 1.82 -11.31 -13.56
N ARG A 116 3.00 -11.65 -14.05
CA ARG A 116 3.42 -13.03 -14.31
C ARG A 116 4.23 -13.65 -13.17
N TYR A 117 4.92 -12.80 -12.41
CA TYR A 117 5.78 -13.24 -11.31
C TYR A 117 5.27 -12.73 -9.96
N VAL A 118 5.05 -13.66 -9.07
CA VAL A 118 4.69 -13.41 -7.67
C VAL A 118 5.60 -14.24 -6.78
N ASP A 119 6.37 -13.59 -5.91
CA ASP A 119 7.32 -14.26 -5.02
C ASP A 119 6.59 -15.18 -4.03
N LYS A 120 5.61 -14.62 -3.30
CA LYS A 120 4.82 -15.36 -2.31
C LYS A 120 3.46 -14.75 -2.09
N TRP A 121 2.45 -15.61 -2.03
CA TRP A 121 1.10 -15.26 -1.60
C TRP A 121 0.94 -15.42 -0.09
N TYR A 122 0.30 -14.44 0.54
CA TYR A 122 -0.07 -14.47 1.96
C TYR A 122 -1.60 -14.53 2.12
N GLY A 123 -2.05 -15.11 3.23
CA GLY A 123 -3.47 -15.03 3.62
C GLY A 123 -3.81 -13.66 4.23
N PRO A 124 -5.05 -13.18 4.07
CA PRO A 124 -5.49 -11.93 4.70
C PRO A 124 -5.37 -11.99 6.23
N ASP A 125 -5.66 -13.15 6.84
CA ASP A 125 -5.56 -13.36 8.29
C ASP A 125 -4.12 -13.23 8.79
N GLU A 126 -3.12 -13.71 8.01
CA GLU A 126 -1.71 -13.56 8.37
C GLU A 126 -1.29 -12.09 8.40
N VAL A 127 -1.79 -11.31 7.41
CA VAL A 127 -1.51 -9.86 7.32
C VAL A 127 -2.17 -9.13 8.49
N ALA A 128 -3.43 -9.44 8.79
CA ALA A 128 -4.16 -8.84 9.89
C ALA A 128 -3.50 -9.16 11.25
N ALA A 129 -3.13 -10.42 11.48
CA ALA A 129 -2.46 -10.85 12.70
C ALA A 129 -1.11 -10.13 12.90
N GLN A 130 -0.30 -10.02 11.82
CA GLN A 130 0.96 -9.26 11.87
C GLN A 130 0.73 -7.78 12.15
N ALA A 131 -0.28 -7.18 11.49
CA ALA A 131 -0.62 -5.77 11.69
C ALA A 131 -1.02 -5.50 13.15
N MET A 132 -1.83 -6.35 13.76
CA MET A 132 -2.23 -6.21 15.16
C MET A 132 -1.06 -6.38 16.13
N GLN A 133 -0.12 -7.29 15.86
CA GLN A 133 1.11 -7.41 16.64
C GLN A 133 1.99 -6.16 16.53
N ASP A 134 2.14 -5.62 15.33
CA ASP A 134 2.94 -4.43 15.08
C ASP A 134 2.27 -3.16 15.66
N LEU A 135 0.95 -3.11 15.66
CA LEU A 135 0.17 -2.05 16.32
C LEU A 135 0.43 -2.02 17.83
N LYS A 136 0.39 -3.18 18.50
CA LYS A 136 0.73 -3.30 19.94
C LYS A 136 2.15 -2.80 20.24
N LYS A 137 3.08 -2.99 19.30
CA LYS A 137 4.47 -2.51 19.39
C LYS A 137 4.65 -1.05 18.94
N LYS A 138 3.55 -0.33 18.65
CA LYS A 138 3.55 1.06 18.18
C LYS A 138 4.42 1.30 16.94
N LYS A 139 4.50 0.33 16.04
CA LYS A 139 5.22 0.51 14.78
C LYS A 139 4.43 1.39 13.83
N SER A 140 5.11 2.31 13.15
CA SER A 140 4.50 3.18 12.11
C SER A 140 4.24 2.46 10.80
N VAL A 141 4.91 1.32 10.56
CA VAL A 141 4.75 0.50 9.36
C VAL A 141 4.74 -0.98 9.74
N SER A 142 3.79 -1.72 9.21
CA SER A 142 3.71 -3.18 9.32
C SER A 142 3.97 -3.82 7.95
N ILE A 143 4.89 -4.78 7.91
CA ILE A 143 5.25 -5.56 6.71
C ILE A 143 5.31 -7.04 7.10
N LEU A 144 4.46 -7.86 6.49
CA LEU A 144 4.49 -9.31 6.69
C LEU A 144 5.57 -9.96 5.80
N GLY A 145 6.29 -10.91 6.38
CA GLY A 145 7.22 -11.78 5.68
C GLY A 145 8.63 -11.22 5.47
N HIS A 146 9.61 -12.09 5.59
CA HIS A 146 11.02 -11.77 5.36
C HIS A 146 11.32 -11.34 3.91
N PRO A 147 10.78 -12.02 2.87
CA PRO A 147 11.02 -11.63 1.48
C PRO A 147 10.60 -10.18 1.22
N VAL A 148 9.37 -9.82 1.61
CA VAL A 148 8.83 -8.45 1.41
C VAL A 148 9.68 -7.41 2.15
N ARG A 149 10.08 -7.69 3.39
CA ARG A 149 10.95 -6.78 4.15
C ARG A 149 12.32 -6.61 3.49
N ARG A 150 12.88 -7.70 2.94
CA ARG A 150 14.16 -7.66 2.20
C ARG A 150 14.02 -6.83 0.94
N GLN A 151 12.96 -7.06 0.14
CA GLN A 151 12.66 -6.28 -1.05
C GLN A 151 12.59 -4.77 -0.72
N VAL A 152 11.76 -4.39 0.27
CA VAL A 152 11.60 -2.99 0.70
C VAL A 152 12.94 -2.35 1.14
N ARG A 153 13.85 -3.12 1.73
CA ARG A 153 15.18 -2.61 2.08
C ARG A 153 16.05 -2.39 0.85
N LEU A 154 16.05 -3.35 -0.09
CA LEU A 154 16.87 -3.30 -1.30
C LEU A 154 16.46 -2.15 -2.23
N VAL A 155 15.16 -1.96 -2.46
CA VAL A 155 14.67 -0.87 -3.34
C VAL A 155 15.02 0.52 -2.83
N LYS A 156 15.30 0.69 -1.54
CA LYS A 156 15.76 1.97 -0.98
C LYS A 156 17.23 2.26 -1.24
N LEU A 157 18.01 1.26 -1.59
CA LEU A 157 19.46 1.36 -1.78
C LEU A 157 19.84 1.40 -3.26
N LEU A 158 18.95 0.93 -4.14
CA LEU A 158 19.20 0.87 -5.57
C LEU A 158 18.70 2.14 -6.27
N PRO A 159 19.31 2.53 -7.40
CA PRO A 159 18.78 3.56 -8.29
C PRO A 159 17.36 3.18 -8.74
N VAL A 160 16.48 4.19 -8.83
CA VAL A 160 15.06 3.97 -9.13
C VAL A 160 14.86 3.28 -10.48
N ASP A 161 15.60 3.69 -11.51
CA ASP A 161 15.52 3.10 -12.84
C ASP A 161 15.91 1.62 -12.82
N THR A 162 16.97 1.26 -12.11
CA THR A 162 17.39 -0.14 -11.93
C THR A 162 16.28 -0.98 -11.27
N VAL A 163 15.56 -0.42 -10.31
CA VAL A 163 14.45 -1.11 -9.65
C VAL A 163 13.30 -1.34 -10.62
N MET A 164 12.99 -0.35 -11.47
CA MET A 164 11.95 -0.48 -12.50
C MET A 164 12.34 -1.52 -13.57
N ASP A 165 13.60 -1.54 -14.02
CA ASP A 165 14.12 -2.52 -14.97
C ASP A 165 14.03 -3.95 -14.42
N ILE A 166 14.44 -4.14 -13.16
CA ILE A 166 14.31 -5.45 -12.48
C ILE A 166 12.85 -5.87 -12.43
N TRP A 167 11.94 -4.96 -12.08
CA TRP A 167 10.51 -5.23 -12.06
C TRP A 167 9.98 -5.65 -13.43
N CYS A 168 10.24 -4.87 -14.48
CA CYS A 168 9.80 -5.16 -15.84
C CYS A 168 10.33 -6.52 -16.31
N LYS A 169 11.61 -6.79 -16.10
CA LYS A 169 12.23 -8.08 -16.43
C LYS A 169 11.60 -9.26 -15.69
N GLN A 170 11.30 -9.12 -14.41
CA GLN A 170 10.62 -10.16 -13.62
C GLN A 170 9.21 -10.45 -14.15
N GLN A 171 8.51 -9.44 -14.65
CA GLN A 171 7.17 -9.59 -15.22
C GLN A 171 7.19 -10.02 -16.70
N GLY A 172 8.37 -10.08 -17.34
CA GLY A 172 8.49 -10.36 -18.77
C GLY A 172 7.86 -9.26 -19.64
N ILE A 173 7.97 -8.04 -19.17
CA ILE A 173 7.49 -6.81 -19.83
C ILE A 173 8.74 -6.04 -20.23
N GLU A 174 9.04 -6.00 -21.53
CA GLU A 174 10.12 -5.19 -22.12
C GLU A 174 9.55 -4.12 -23.03
#